data_6f6260a807fa2164c0a4959cf49cc106
#
_entry.id   6f6260a807fa2164c0a4959cf49cc106
#
_cell.length_a   1.000
_cell.length_b   1.000
_cell.length_c   1.000
_cell.angle_alpha   90.00
_cell.angle_beta   90.00
_cell.angle_gamma   90.00
#
_symmetry.space_group_name_H-M   'P 1'
#
loop_
_entity.id
_entity.type
_entity.pdbx_description
1 polymer ?
#
loop_
_entity_poly.entity_id
_entity_poly.type
_entity_poly.pdbx_seq_one_letter_code
_entity_poly.pdbx_strand_id
1 'polypeptide(L)'
;HTMFSFPLLTNAEILACLDELELGFTEAMLLNPEKHRDEVRNVFEQLAELCCGLSREDVARHARIDVDRLPYAQLHEESVVELADFRAVADLLRRSGVADFGLRDWHAPSTKRLKKHLSGVINFAKFREDRLAEYVPLCQQRDAIIEDASNAQRDALEAQDEVSNVERETYDARKEVASAEDATAVFATDAAAFGRIVASASEKRDDLVDAARVLA
;
A
#
# COMPACT_ATOMS: atom_id res chain seq x y z
N HIS A 1 -10.25 -11.64 -36.55
CA HIS A 1 -10.10 -11.81 -35.11
C HIS A 1 -11.02 -12.94 -34.67
N THR A 2 -10.48 -14.14 -34.44
CA THR A 2 -11.19 -15.20 -33.72
C THR A 2 -11.42 -14.70 -32.30
N MET A 3 -12.67 -14.32 -31.98
CA MET A 3 -13.03 -13.98 -30.61
C MET A 3 -12.86 -15.25 -29.77
N PHE A 4 -12.03 -15.16 -28.74
CA PHE A 4 -11.92 -16.23 -27.76
C PHE A 4 -13.29 -16.41 -27.10
N SER A 5 -13.80 -17.64 -27.06
CA SER A 5 -15.01 -17.98 -26.31
C SER A 5 -14.74 -19.18 -25.42
N PHE A 6 -15.19 -19.11 -24.21
CA PHE A 6 -15.10 -20.23 -23.29
C PHE A 6 -16.00 -21.41 -23.74
N PRO A 7 -15.61 -22.67 -23.45
CA PRO A 7 -16.43 -23.81 -23.77
C PRO A 7 -17.77 -23.81 -23.04
N LEU A 8 -18.79 -24.36 -23.66
CA LEU A 8 -20.10 -24.52 -23.05
C LEU A 8 -20.06 -25.66 -22.03
N LEU A 9 -20.41 -25.37 -20.79
CA LEU A 9 -20.50 -26.36 -19.73
C LEU A 9 -21.79 -27.18 -19.80
N THR A 10 -21.77 -28.39 -19.29
CA THR A 10 -22.98 -29.22 -19.09
C THR A 10 -23.80 -28.66 -17.93
N ASN A 11 -25.10 -29.07 -17.84
CA ASN A 11 -25.92 -28.67 -16.70
C ASN A 11 -25.34 -29.12 -15.36
N ALA A 12 -24.82 -30.34 -15.32
CA ALA A 12 -24.21 -30.91 -14.11
C ALA A 12 -22.96 -30.11 -13.66
N GLU A 13 -22.11 -29.71 -14.62
CA GLU A 13 -20.92 -28.88 -14.32
C GLU A 13 -21.30 -27.49 -13.83
N ILE A 14 -22.33 -26.86 -14.41
CA ILE A 14 -22.82 -25.55 -13.96
C ILE A 14 -23.35 -25.65 -12.53
N LEU A 15 -24.21 -26.66 -12.25
CA LEU A 15 -24.78 -26.86 -10.92
C LEU A 15 -23.71 -27.15 -9.88
N ALA A 16 -22.74 -28.04 -10.19
CA ALA A 16 -21.65 -28.35 -9.27
C ALA A 16 -20.80 -27.12 -8.95
N CYS A 17 -20.44 -26.32 -9.95
CA CYS A 17 -19.63 -25.12 -9.71
C CYS A 17 -20.38 -24.04 -8.90
N LEU A 18 -21.69 -23.86 -9.13
CA LEU A 18 -22.48 -22.88 -8.38
C LEU A 18 -22.79 -23.36 -6.96
N ASP A 19 -22.85 -24.68 -6.74
CA ASP A 19 -22.99 -25.29 -5.41
C ASP A 19 -21.68 -25.14 -4.61
N GLU A 20 -20.51 -25.37 -5.23
CA GLU A 20 -19.18 -25.10 -4.64
C GLU A 20 -19.01 -23.63 -4.20
N LEU A 21 -19.66 -22.70 -4.91
CA LEU A 21 -19.66 -21.28 -4.57
C LEU A 21 -20.77 -20.89 -3.57
N GLU A 22 -21.56 -21.86 -3.07
CA GLU A 22 -22.68 -21.66 -2.13
C GLU A 22 -23.75 -20.65 -2.61
N LEU A 23 -23.96 -20.56 -3.94
CA LEU A 23 -24.87 -19.58 -4.53
C LEU A 23 -26.33 -20.02 -4.53
N GLY A 24 -26.65 -21.16 -3.99
CA GLY A 24 -28.03 -21.66 -3.84
C GLY A 24 -28.77 -21.86 -5.17
N PHE A 25 -28.05 -22.12 -6.27
CA PHE A 25 -28.62 -22.29 -7.61
C PHE A 25 -29.11 -23.72 -7.84
N THR A 26 -30.33 -23.88 -8.32
CA THR A 26 -30.96 -25.19 -8.50
C THR A 26 -31.19 -25.55 -9.97
N GLU A 27 -31.37 -26.83 -10.25
CA GLU A 27 -31.71 -27.32 -11.59
C GLU A 27 -33.03 -26.70 -12.12
N ALA A 28 -34.01 -26.45 -11.24
CA ALA A 28 -35.28 -25.81 -11.60
C ALA A 28 -35.04 -24.39 -12.16
N MET A 29 -34.12 -23.63 -11.58
CA MET A 29 -33.74 -22.30 -12.06
C MET A 29 -33.06 -22.36 -13.43
N LEU A 30 -32.23 -23.39 -13.67
CA LEU A 30 -31.56 -23.58 -14.95
C LEU A 30 -32.55 -23.96 -16.06
N LEU A 31 -33.51 -24.84 -15.75
CA LEU A 31 -34.49 -25.35 -16.73
C LEU A 31 -35.64 -24.36 -17.02
N ASN A 32 -36.05 -23.60 -16.00
CA ASN A 32 -37.16 -22.64 -16.10
C ASN A 32 -36.75 -21.25 -15.59
N PRO A 33 -35.76 -20.61 -16.18
CA PRO A 33 -35.17 -19.38 -15.64
C PRO A 33 -36.13 -18.19 -15.65
N GLU A 34 -37.12 -18.19 -16.54
CA GLU A 34 -38.13 -17.12 -16.61
C GLU A 34 -39.03 -17.10 -15.37
N LYS A 35 -39.33 -18.29 -14.78
CA LYS A 35 -40.09 -18.40 -13.53
C LYS A 35 -39.30 -18.04 -12.29
N HIS A 36 -37.99 -18.15 -12.39
CA HIS A 36 -37.00 -17.91 -11.31
C HIS A 36 -36.11 -16.71 -11.64
N ARG A 37 -36.68 -15.70 -12.29
CA ARG A 37 -35.93 -14.56 -12.82
C ARG A 37 -35.16 -13.81 -11.74
N ASP A 38 -35.78 -13.59 -10.61
CA ASP A 38 -35.17 -12.78 -9.54
C ASP A 38 -34.07 -13.55 -8.83
N GLU A 39 -34.23 -14.86 -8.67
CA GLU A 39 -33.17 -15.74 -8.16
C GLU A 39 -31.98 -15.83 -9.13
N VAL A 40 -32.25 -15.91 -10.44
CA VAL A 40 -31.20 -15.91 -11.47
C VAL A 40 -30.43 -14.59 -11.47
N ARG A 41 -31.13 -13.47 -11.30
CA ARG A 41 -30.49 -12.14 -11.17
C ARG A 41 -29.59 -12.09 -9.94
N ASN A 42 -30.08 -12.53 -8.79
CA ASN A 42 -29.32 -12.56 -7.55
C ASN A 42 -28.05 -13.40 -7.69
N VAL A 43 -28.08 -14.53 -8.39
CA VAL A 43 -26.87 -15.33 -8.68
C VAL A 43 -25.88 -14.55 -9.55
N PHE A 44 -26.32 -13.81 -10.57
CA PHE A 44 -25.43 -12.98 -11.37
C PHE A 44 -24.83 -11.82 -10.57
N GLU A 45 -25.58 -11.20 -9.67
CA GLU A 45 -25.10 -10.14 -8.78
C GLU A 45 -24.00 -10.69 -7.83
N GLN A 46 -24.24 -11.86 -7.24
CA GLN A 46 -23.24 -12.53 -6.39
C GLN A 46 -21.99 -12.94 -7.19
N LEU A 47 -22.14 -13.42 -8.42
CA LEU A 47 -21.01 -13.68 -9.31
C LEU A 47 -20.24 -12.41 -9.68
N ALA A 48 -20.92 -11.28 -9.83
CA ALA A 48 -20.27 -9.99 -10.07
C ALA A 48 -19.47 -9.53 -8.82
N GLU A 49 -20.00 -9.75 -7.65
CA GLU A 49 -19.29 -9.48 -6.39
C GLU A 49 -18.05 -10.37 -6.26
N LEU A 50 -18.18 -11.67 -6.46
CA LEU A 50 -17.07 -12.62 -6.39
C LEU A 50 -15.97 -12.35 -7.43
N CYS A 51 -16.35 -12.05 -8.66
CA CYS A 51 -15.40 -11.90 -9.76
C CYS A 51 -14.82 -10.50 -9.89
N CYS A 52 -15.57 -9.46 -9.52
CA CYS A 52 -15.20 -8.07 -9.74
C CYS A 52 -15.04 -7.26 -8.44
N GLY A 53 -15.42 -7.82 -7.28
CA GLY A 53 -15.42 -7.10 -6.01
C GLY A 53 -16.45 -5.97 -5.94
N LEU A 54 -17.50 -6.04 -6.76
CA LEU A 54 -18.56 -5.03 -6.81
C LEU A 54 -19.72 -5.49 -5.93
N SER A 55 -19.75 -5.07 -4.68
CA SER A 55 -20.88 -5.38 -3.81
C SER A 55 -22.15 -4.68 -4.30
N ARG A 56 -23.29 -5.30 -4.08
CA ARG A 56 -24.61 -4.72 -4.40
C ARG A 56 -24.82 -3.37 -3.70
N GLU A 57 -24.33 -3.22 -2.49
CA GLU A 57 -24.41 -1.97 -1.75
C GLU A 57 -23.59 -0.85 -2.39
N ASP A 58 -22.40 -1.17 -2.90
CA ASP A 58 -21.56 -0.18 -3.59
C ASP A 58 -22.18 0.23 -4.91
N VAL A 59 -22.71 -0.72 -5.68
CA VAL A 59 -23.43 -0.45 -6.93
C VAL A 59 -24.64 0.46 -6.67
N ALA A 60 -25.47 0.12 -5.67
CA ALA A 60 -26.64 0.91 -5.30
C ALA A 60 -26.27 2.30 -4.77
N ARG A 61 -25.19 2.42 -4.00
CA ARG A 61 -24.70 3.70 -3.47
C ARG A 61 -24.26 4.63 -4.60
N HIS A 62 -23.50 4.14 -5.56
CA HIS A 62 -23.08 4.93 -6.71
C HIS A 62 -24.28 5.34 -7.59
N ALA A 63 -25.22 4.41 -7.80
CA ALA A 63 -26.43 4.69 -8.56
C ALA A 63 -27.30 5.80 -7.93
N ARG A 64 -27.44 5.83 -6.60
CA ARG A 64 -28.20 6.86 -5.87
C ARG A 64 -27.62 8.25 -6.01
N ILE A 65 -26.28 8.38 -6.04
CA ILE A 65 -25.62 9.68 -6.27
C ILE A 65 -26.03 10.29 -7.61
N ASP A 66 -26.24 9.46 -8.63
CA ASP A 66 -26.68 9.93 -9.95
C ASP A 66 -28.18 10.25 -9.98
N VAL A 67 -29.00 9.54 -9.20
CA VAL A 67 -30.45 9.80 -9.08
C VAL A 67 -30.72 11.19 -8.53
N ASP A 68 -30.00 11.62 -7.51
CA ASP A 68 -30.17 12.93 -6.86
C ASP A 68 -29.98 14.12 -7.84
N ARG A 69 -29.34 13.86 -8.98
CA ARG A 69 -29.15 14.86 -10.05
C ARG A 69 -30.29 14.91 -11.05
N LEU A 70 -31.23 13.96 -10.99
CA LEU A 70 -32.33 13.87 -11.94
C LEU A 70 -33.55 14.70 -11.46
N PRO A 71 -34.30 15.33 -12.37
CA PRO A 71 -35.62 15.87 -12.05
C PRO A 71 -36.53 14.73 -11.56
N TYR A 72 -37.23 14.97 -10.45
CA TYR A 72 -38.15 13.96 -9.87
C TYR A 72 -37.45 12.67 -9.45
N ALA A 73 -36.33 12.79 -8.72
CA ALA A 73 -35.48 11.70 -8.26
C ALA A 73 -36.26 10.49 -7.71
N GLN A 74 -37.34 10.72 -6.96
CA GLN A 74 -38.17 9.67 -6.34
C GLN A 74 -38.82 8.70 -7.36
N LEU A 75 -39.04 9.13 -8.62
CA LEU A 75 -39.58 8.27 -9.65
C LEU A 75 -38.55 7.33 -10.29
N HIS A 76 -37.29 7.57 -10.03
CA HIS A 76 -36.18 6.88 -10.68
C HIS A 76 -35.37 5.99 -9.73
N GLU A 77 -35.59 6.05 -8.41
CA GLU A 77 -34.79 5.35 -7.40
C GLU A 77 -34.62 3.85 -7.68
N GLU A 78 -35.71 3.14 -7.94
CA GLU A 78 -35.68 1.70 -8.21
C GLU A 78 -35.06 1.38 -9.57
N SER A 79 -35.46 2.11 -10.60
CA SER A 79 -35.04 1.84 -11.98
C SER A 79 -33.57 2.16 -12.23
N VAL A 80 -32.98 3.14 -11.53
CA VAL A 80 -31.56 3.46 -11.66
C VAL A 80 -30.70 2.43 -10.95
N VAL A 81 -31.14 1.91 -9.81
CA VAL A 81 -30.46 0.81 -9.13
C VAL A 81 -30.49 -0.46 -9.98
N GLU A 82 -31.68 -0.84 -10.51
CA GLU A 82 -31.80 -2.00 -11.40
C GLU A 82 -30.93 -1.87 -12.67
N LEU A 83 -30.86 -0.68 -13.25
CA LEU A 83 -29.97 -0.42 -14.38
C LEU A 83 -28.49 -0.50 -14.02
N ALA A 84 -28.12 -0.10 -12.82
CA ALA A 84 -26.74 -0.22 -12.33
C ALA A 84 -26.35 -1.68 -12.11
N ASP A 85 -27.23 -2.49 -11.51
CA ASP A 85 -27.04 -3.94 -11.35
C ASP A 85 -26.91 -4.63 -12.71
N PHE A 86 -27.81 -4.32 -13.65
CA PHE A 86 -27.71 -4.81 -15.02
C PHE A 86 -26.37 -4.46 -15.68
N ARG A 87 -25.88 -3.23 -15.51
CA ARG A 87 -24.60 -2.79 -16.08
C ARG A 87 -23.42 -3.54 -15.46
N ALA A 88 -23.42 -3.74 -14.14
CA ALA A 88 -22.38 -4.50 -13.44
C ALA A 88 -22.30 -5.94 -13.97
N VAL A 89 -23.45 -6.61 -14.10
CA VAL A 89 -23.55 -7.96 -14.65
C VAL A 89 -23.16 -8.00 -16.14
N ALA A 90 -23.59 -7.04 -16.93
CA ALA A 90 -23.23 -6.95 -18.36
C ALA A 90 -21.72 -6.74 -18.54
N ASP A 91 -21.06 -5.98 -17.67
CA ASP A 91 -19.61 -5.81 -17.67
C ASP A 91 -18.87 -7.08 -17.29
N LEU A 92 -19.33 -7.82 -16.26
CA LEU A 92 -18.82 -9.13 -15.93
C LEU A 92 -18.89 -10.08 -17.13
N LEU A 93 -20.08 -10.18 -17.76
CA LEU A 93 -20.31 -11.07 -18.90
C LEU A 93 -19.44 -10.68 -20.09
N ARG A 94 -19.27 -9.38 -20.37
CA ARG A 94 -18.37 -8.91 -21.43
C ARG A 94 -16.91 -9.33 -21.17
N ARG A 95 -16.44 -9.18 -19.93
CA ARG A 95 -15.11 -9.65 -19.50
C ARG A 95 -14.95 -11.17 -19.61
N SER A 96 -16.04 -11.90 -19.41
CA SER A 96 -16.11 -13.36 -19.57
C SER A 96 -16.28 -13.82 -21.03
N GLY A 97 -16.13 -12.90 -22.01
CA GLY A 97 -16.25 -13.21 -23.45
C GLY A 97 -17.70 -13.35 -23.95
N VAL A 98 -18.69 -12.96 -23.16
CA VAL A 98 -20.11 -12.95 -23.56
C VAL A 98 -20.54 -11.53 -23.90
N ALA A 99 -20.47 -11.17 -25.18
CA ALA A 99 -20.73 -9.81 -25.65
C ALA A 99 -22.22 -9.54 -25.99
N ASP A 100 -23.06 -10.58 -26.02
CA ASP A 100 -24.44 -10.52 -26.48
C ASP A 100 -25.49 -10.54 -25.35
N PHE A 101 -25.09 -10.26 -24.10
CA PHE A 101 -26.01 -10.09 -22.99
C PHE A 101 -26.74 -8.76 -23.09
N GLY A 102 -28.07 -8.78 -22.92
CA GLY A 102 -28.88 -7.60 -23.02
C GLY A 102 -30.09 -7.61 -22.07
N LEU A 103 -30.85 -6.52 -22.06
CA LEU A 103 -32.01 -6.36 -21.18
C LEU A 103 -33.05 -7.49 -21.33
N ARG A 104 -33.14 -8.11 -22.52
CA ARG A 104 -33.98 -9.27 -22.70
C ARG A 104 -33.57 -10.46 -21.85
N ASP A 105 -32.28 -10.68 -21.71
CA ASP A 105 -31.74 -11.77 -20.87
C ASP A 105 -31.90 -11.47 -19.37
N TRP A 106 -31.91 -10.18 -19.03
CA TRP A 106 -32.16 -9.70 -17.67
C TRP A 106 -33.63 -9.86 -17.24
N HIS A 107 -34.57 -9.57 -18.14
CA HIS A 107 -36.00 -9.58 -17.82
C HIS A 107 -36.70 -10.90 -18.17
N ALA A 108 -36.27 -11.59 -19.21
CA ALA A 108 -36.89 -12.82 -19.71
C ALA A 108 -35.78 -13.83 -20.13
N PRO A 109 -35.00 -14.37 -19.15
CA PRO A 109 -33.92 -15.27 -19.45
C PRO A 109 -34.42 -16.59 -20.04
N SER A 110 -33.76 -17.07 -21.10
CA SER A 110 -34.04 -18.38 -21.70
C SER A 110 -32.96 -19.38 -21.28
N THR A 111 -33.33 -20.65 -21.09
CA THR A 111 -32.42 -21.74 -20.68
C THR A 111 -31.15 -21.82 -21.51
N LYS A 112 -31.28 -21.74 -22.86
CA LYS A 112 -30.12 -21.81 -23.75
C LYS A 112 -29.14 -20.65 -23.55
N ARG A 113 -29.66 -19.43 -23.39
CA ARG A 113 -28.82 -18.25 -23.20
C ARG A 113 -28.25 -18.20 -21.80
N LEU A 114 -29.05 -18.51 -20.78
CA LEU A 114 -28.60 -18.61 -19.41
C LEU A 114 -27.41 -19.58 -19.28
N LYS A 115 -27.54 -20.78 -19.88
CA LYS A 115 -26.45 -21.76 -19.90
C LYS A 115 -25.18 -21.21 -20.55
N LYS A 116 -25.29 -20.47 -21.66
CA LYS A 116 -24.15 -19.80 -22.30
C LYS A 116 -23.51 -18.76 -21.36
N HIS A 117 -24.33 -17.93 -20.74
CA HIS A 117 -23.87 -16.87 -19.84
C HIS A 117 -23.15 -17.43 -18.61
N LEU A 118 -23.79 -18.41 -17.92
CA LEU A 118 -23.17 -19.05 -16.76
C LEU A 118 -21.88 -19.78 -17.15
N SER A 119 -21.85 -20.49 -18.29
CA SER A 119 -20.63 -21.13 -18.79
C SER A 119 -19.48 -20.12 -18.98
N GLY A 120 -19.78 -18.95 -19.55
CA GLY A 120 -18.78 -17.90 -19.71
C GLY A 120 -18.24 -17.40 -18.38
N VAL A 121 -19.11 -17.06 -17.43
CA VAL A 121 -18.70 -16.53 -16.11
C VAL A 121 -17.95 -17.57 -15.30
N ILE A 122 -18.44 -18.83 -15.24
CA ILE A 122 -17.79 -19.90 -14.47
C ILE A 122 -16.37 -20.18 -15.02
N ASN A 123 -16.23 -20.31 -16.33
CA ASN A 123 -14.90 -20.50 -16.93
C ASN A 123 -13.98 -19.29 -16.70
N PHE A 124 -14.52 -18.08 -16.74
CA PHE A 124 -13.77 -16.88 -16.40
C PHE A 124 -13.35 -16.87 -14.91
N ALA A 125 -14.24 -17.25 -14.00
CA ALA A 125 -13.94 -17.35 -12.58
C ALA A 125 -12.79 -18.33 -12.32
N LYS A 126 -12.85 -19.53 -12.91
CA LYS A 126 -11.77 -20.55 -12.82
C LYS A 126 -10.45 -20.01 -13.38
N PHE A 127 -10.47 -19.43 -14.56
CA PHE A 127 -9.27 -18.82 -15.15
C PHE A 127 -8.69 -17.71 -14.27
N ARG A 128 -9.56 -16.86 -13.70
CA ARG A 128 -9.14 -15.80 -12.78
C ARG A 128 -8.48 -16.37 -11.53
N GLU A 129 -9.06 -17.40 -10.95
CA GLU A 129 -8.53 -18.05 -9.74
C GLU A 129 -7.14 -18.66 -10.00
N ASP A 130 -6.98 -19.39 -11.10
CA ASP A 130 -5.68 -19.91 -11.52
C ASP A 130 -4.63 -18.79 -11.69
N ARG A 131 -5.02 -17.66 -12.29
CA ARG A 131 -4.11 -16.50 -12.44
C ARG A 131 -3.82 -15.81 -11.13
N LEU A 132 -4.79 -15.72 -10.22
CA LEU A 132 -4.59 -15.14 -8.89
C LEU A 132 -3.65 -16.00 -8.05
N ALA A 133 -3.72 -17.31 -8.14
CA ALA A 133 -2.81 -18.22 -7.46
C ALA A 133 -1.34 -17.97 -7.84
N GLU A 134 -1.07 -17.60 -9.09
CA GLU A 134 0.26 -17.20 -9.56
C GLU A 134 0.62 -15.76 -9.17
N TYR A 135 -0.35 -14.84 -9.21
CA TYR A 135 -0.14 -13.41 -9.03
C TYR A 135 0.01 -12.98 -7.56
N VAL A 136 -0.78 -13.58 -6.65
CA VAL A 136 -0.76 -13.21 -5.22
C VAL A 136 0.62 -13.38 -4.58
N PRO A 137 1.36 -14.48 -4.79
CA PRO A 137 2.71 -14.61 -4.26
C PRO A 137 3.68 -13.54 -4.79
N LEU A 138 3.55 -13.16 -6.05
CA LEU A 138 4.38 -12.10 -6.66
C LEU A 138 4.08 -10.73 -6.05
N CYS A 139 2.81 -10.44 -5.78
CA CYS A 139 2.43 -9.22 -5.07
C CYS A 139 3.00 -9.19 -3.65
N GLN A 140 2.92 -10.30 -2.92
CA GLN A 140 3.49 -10.42 -1.57
C GLN A 140 5.02 -10.21 -1.58
N GLN A 141 5.72 -10.81 -2.55
CA GLN A 141 7.16 -10.58 -2.71
C GLN A 141 7.48 -9.12 -3.02
N ARG A 142 6.73 -8.49 -3.92
CA ARG A 142 6.88 -7.06 -4.22
C ARG A 142 6.68 -6.20 -2.98
N ASP A 143 5.63 -6.47 -2.21
CA ASP A 143 5.30 -5.68 -1.03
C ASP A 143 6.37 -5.83 0.05
N ALA A 144 6.90 -7.04 0.25
CA ALA A 144 8.03 -7.30 1.15
C ALA A 144 9.31 -6.53 0.70
N ILE A 145 9.63 -6.53 -0.60
CA ILE A 145 10.79 -5.78 -1.11
C ILE A 145 10.61 -4.27 -0.91
N ILE A 146 9.39 -3.74 -1.10
CA ILE A 146 9.09 -2.32 -0.86
C ILE A 146 9.26 -1.97 0.61
N GLU A 147 8.79 -2.82 1.52
CA GLU A 147 8.94 -2.65 2.96
C GLU A 147 10.42 -2.69 3.38
N ASP A 148 11.17 -3.67 2.91
CA ASP A 148 12.62 -3.79 3.17
C ASP A 148 13.38 -2.56 2.65
N ALA A 149 13.07 -2.08 1.45
CA ALA A 149 13.69 -0.87 0.89
C ALA A 149 13.35 0.38 1.71
N SER A 150 12.11 0.51 2.18
CA SER A 150 11.69 1.61 3.04
C SER A 150 12.40 1.59 4.39
N ASN A 151 12.55 0.41 5.00
CA ASN A 151 13.27 0.23 6.25
C ASN A 151 14.75 0.57 6.08
N ALA A 152 15.41 0.06 5.04
CA ALA A 152 16.81 0.36 4.74
C ALA A 152 17.05 1.87 4.49
N GLN A 153 16.10 2.55 3.83
CA GLN A 153 16.20 3.99 3.63
C GLN A 153 16.09 4.76 4.95
N ARG A 154 15.20 4.34 5.86
CA ARG A 154 15.07 4.95 7.19
C ARG A 154 16.35 4.75 8.00
N ASP A 155 16.87 3.51 8.03
CA ASP A 155 18.09 3.17 8.77
C ASP A 155 19.31 3.96 8.23
N ALA A 156 19.39 4.16 6.91
CA ALA A 156 20.41 4.99 6.29
C ALA A 156 20.31 6.47 6.70
N LEU A 157 19.11 7.02 6.81
CA LEU A 157 18.90 8.40 7.28
C LEU A 157 19.29 8.55 8.76
N GLU A 158 18.89 7.59 9.61
CA GLU A 158 19.26 7.58 11.03
C GLU A 158 20.80 7.52 11.19
N ALA A 159 21.47 6.63 10.45
CA ALA A 159 22.94 6.55 10.46
C ALA A 159 23.60 7.85 9.97
N GLN A 160 23.04 8.51 8.98
CA GLN A 160 23.53 9.79 8.49
C GLN A 160 23.42 10.90 9.56
N ASP A 161 22.31 10.92 10.29
CA ASP A 161 22.09 11.87 11.39
C ASP A 161 23.07 11.58 12.55
N GLU A 162 23.32 10.33 12.90
CA GLU A 162 24.32 9.94 13.89
C GLU A 162 25.73 10.40 13.48
N VAL A 163 26.15 10.16 12.23
CA VAL A 163 27.45 10.64 11.72
C VAL A 163 27.55 12.16 11.84
N SER A 164 26.51 12.90 11.45
CA SER A 164 26.48 14.35 11.55
C SER A 164 26.59 14.86 12.99
N ASN A 165 25.99 14.15 13.94
CA ASN A 165 26.09 14.46 15.37
C ASN A 165 27.51 14.21 15.89
N VAL A 166 28.12 13.05 15.57
CA VAL A 166 29.48 12.73 15.96
C VAL A 166 30.48 13.70 15.35
N GLU A 167 30.32 14.10 14.10
CA GLU A 167 31.16 15.13 13.46
C GLU A 167 31.08 16.47 14.19
N ARG A 168 29.91 16.89 14.62
CA ARG A 168 29.70 18.11 15.38
C ARG A 168 30.39 18.02 16.76
N GLU A 169 30.17 16.92 17.49
CA GLU A 169 30.82 16.69 18.78
C GLU A 169 32.35 16.65 18.68
N THR A 170 32.88 16.00 17.64
CA THR A 170 34.32 15.96 17.40
C THR A 170 34.89 17.33 17.04
N TYR A 171 34.14 18.16 16.31
CA TYR A 171 34.53 19.53 16.02
C TYR A 171 34.59 20.38 17.30
N ASP A 172 33.55 20.29 18.14
CA ASP A 172 33.47 21.03 19.41
C ASP A 172 34.60 20.59 20.37
N ALA A 173 34.85 19.29 20.52
CA ALA A 173 35.94 18.77 21.33
C ALA A 173 37.34 19.23 20.82
N ARG A 174 37.57 19.26 19.50
CA ARG A 174 38.80 19.80 18.92
C ARG A 174 38.99 21.28 19.23
N LYS A 175 37.93 22.07 19.22
CA LYS A 175 37.97 23.49 19.56
C LYS A 175 38.28 23.69 21.03
N GLU A 176 37.75 22.88 21.93
CA GLU A 176 38.08 22.93 23.37
C GLU A 176 39.56 22.56 23.61
N VAL A 177 40.04 21.52 22.95
CA VAL A 177 41.47 21.11 23.06
C VAL A 177 42.37 22.23 22.58
N ALA A 178 42.10 22.84 21.43
CA ALA A 178 42.89 23.98 20.91
C ALA A 178 42.89 25.16 21.90
N SER A 179 41.72 25.48 22.49
CA SER A 179 41.65 26.55 23.51
C SER A 179 42.44 26.23 24.78
N ALA A 180 42.48 24.96 25.22
CA ALA A 180 43.26 24.52 26.35
C ALA A 180 44.77 24.53 26.05
N GLU A 181 45.16 24.15 24.83
CA GLU A 181 46.55 24.24 24.36
C GLU A 181 47.06 25.71 24.34
N ASP A 182 46.23 26.63 23.82
CA ASP A 182 46.57 28.06 23.85
C ASP A 182 46.72 28.59 25.28
N ALA A 183 45.82 28.21 26.18
CA ALA A 183 45.92 28.58 27.60
C ALA A 183 47.19 28.01 28.26
N THR A 184 47.52 26.75 27.99
CA THR A 184 48.75 26.14 28.54
C THR A 184 50.00 26.80 27.99
N ALA A 185 50.03 27.23 26.73
CA ALA A 185 51.14 27.99 26.13
C ALA A 185 51.31 29.35 26.82
N VAL A 186 50.24 30.07 27.12
CA VAL A 186 50.26 31.30 27.88
C VAL A 186 50.82 31.08 29.28
N PHE A 187 50.33 30.07 30.00
CA PHE A 187 50.88 29.73 31.34
C PHE A 187 52.35 29.34 31.30
N ALA A 188 52.83 28.63 30.29
CA ALA A 188 54.23 28.30 30.13
C ALA A 188 55.11 29.55 29.92
N THR A 189 54.64 30.53 29.12
CA THR A 189 55.37 31.80 28.92
C THR A 189 55.41 32.62 30.20
N ASP A 190 54.31 32.70 30.96
CA ASP A 190 54.23 33.42 32.22
C ASP A 190 55.11 32.74 33.27
N ALA A 191 55.10 31.42 33.38
CA ALA A 191 55.99 30.67 34.28
C ALA A 191 57.45 30.92 33.95
N ALA A 192 57.83 30.92 32.68
CA ALA A 192 59.21 31.27 32.26
C ALA A 192 59.57 32.72 32.60
N ALA A 193 58.63 33.67 32.50
CA ALA A 193 58.87 35.07 32.92
C ALA A 193 59.07 35.17 34.46
N PHE A 194 58.18 34.52 35.24
CA PHE A 194 58.34 34.47 36.67
C PHE A 194 59.68 33.78 37.12
N GLY A 195 60.02 32.69 36.45
CA GLY A 195 61.33 32.04 36.70
C GLY A 195 62.55 32.99 36.54
N ARG A 196 62.52 33.83 35.49
CA ARG A 196 63.52 34.88 35.23
C ARG A 196 63.57 35.92 36.36
N ILE A 197 62.38 36.37 36.81
CA ILE A 197 62.30 37.37 37.91
C ILE A 197 62.80 36.79 39.18
N VAL A 198 62.45 35.53 39.53
CA VAL A 198 62.96 34.84 40.75
C VAL A 198 64.46 34.65 40.69
N ALA A 199 65.04 34.26 39.54
CA ALA A 199 66.46 34.12 39.35
C ALA A 199 67.22 35.43 39.59
N SER A 200 66.71 36.54 38.97
CA SER A 200 67.28 37.90 39.16
C SER A 200 67.19 38.41 40.62
N ALA A 201 66.03 38.08 41.30
CA ALA A 201 65.88 38.45 42.72
C ALA A 201 66.82 37.66 43.63
N SER A 202 67.04 36.36 43.31
CA SER A 202 68.00 35.52 44.05
C SER A 202 69.46 36.01 43.90
N GLU A 203 69.86 36.39 42.66
CA GLU A 203 71.18 36.94 42.39
C GLU A 203 71.43 38.25 43.17
N LYS A 204 70.45 39.17 43.15
CA LYS A 204 70.54 40.40 43.97
C LYS A 204 70.59 40.15 45.44
N ARG A 205 69.84 39.14 45.92
CA ARG A 205 69.91 38.75 47.35
C ARG A 205 71.32 38.25 47.71
N ASP A 206 71.89 37.41 46.87
CA ASP A 206 73.21 36.82 47.13
C ASP A 206 74.30 37.89 47.08
N ASP A 207 74.24 38.86 46.13
CA ASP A 207 75.08 40.04 46.05
C ASP A 207 74.97 40.89 47.31
N LEU A 208 73.80 41.13 47.85
CA LEU A 208 73.61 41.86 49.12
C LEU A 208 74.18 41.13 50.34
N VAL A 209 74.00 39.79 50.38
CA VAL A 209 74.57 38.99 51.45
C VAL A 209 76.08 39.03 51.41
N ASP A 210 76.70 38.95 50.22
CA ASP A 210 78.18 39.04 50.09
C ASP A 210 78.69 40.46 50.41
N ALA A 211 77.99 41.48 50.02
CA ALA A 211 78.32 42.89 50.40
C ALA A 211 78.18 43.08 51.89
N ALA A 212 77.21 42.52 52.58
CA ALA A 212 77.10 42.57 54.05
C ALA A 212 78.22 41.82 54.74
N ARG A 213 78.72 40.70 54.17
CA ARG A 213 79.87 39.97 54.70
C ARG A 213 81.18 40.74 54.62
N VAL A 214 81.34 41.57 53.61
CA VAL A 214 82.56 42.39 53.43
C VAL A 214 82.58 43.60 54.38
N LEU A 215 81.42 44.02 54.90
CA LEU A 215 81.26 45.16 55.79
C LEU A 215 81.28 44.77 57.31
N ALA A 216 81.23 43.48 57.62
CA ALA A 216 81.33 42.92 58.97
C ALA A 216 82.75 42.45 59.28
#